data_9a915f42f20ce4e270028ab335218ef7
#
_entry.id   9a915f42f20ce4e270028ab335218ef7
#
_cell.length_a   1.000
_cell.length_b   1.000
_cell.length_c   1.000
_cell.angle_alpha   90.00
_cell.angle_beta   90.00
_cell.angle_gamma   90.00
#
_symmetry.space_group_name_H-M   'P 1'
#
loop_
_entity.id
_entity.type
_entity.pdbx_description
1 polymer ?
#
loop_
_entity_poly.entity_id
_entity_poly.type
_entity_poly.pdbx_seq_one_letter_code
_entity_poly.pdbx_strand_id
1 'polypeptide(L)'
;MQYDHLLVRYGELTLKGTNRKIFINQLKDNVKRALIPLSGYHVKGKRDRMYIELSPEADINEIIQRLSKVYGIKSISPVIKIDKNEEKINQSAIQLSQNFEKGSTFKVDVKRVDKSFRLDTYELQRQVGGAILKENNNITVNVKNPDYEIKIEVRMGAIYTVSYTHLRAHETRHD
;
A
#
# COMPACT_ATOMS: atom_id res chain seq x y z
N MET A 1 -13.43 -3.74 -6.60
CA MET A 1 -12.51 -4.01 -5.51
C MET A 1 -12.34 -2.80 -4.62
N GLN A 2 -12.35 -3.02 -3.34
CA GLN A 2 -12.30 -1.91 -2.40
C GLN A 2 -11.08 -1.99 -1.52
N TYR A 3 -10.33 -0.90 -1.51
CA TYR A 3 -9.29 -0.69 -0.54
C TYR A 3 -9.93 0.01 0.66
N ASP A 4 -9.47 -0.31 1.86
CA ASP A 4 -10.00 0.38 3.03
C ASP A 4 -9.04 1.45 3.54
N HIS A 5 -7.84 1.50 3.02
CA HIS A 5 -6.84 2.51 3.40
C HIS A 5 -5.97 2.88 2.22
N LEU A 6 -5.42 4.09 2.28
CA LEU A 6 -4.29 4.49 1.44
C LEU A 6 -3.10 4.72 2.34
N LEU A 7 -1.96 4.20 1.94
CA LEU A 7 -0.70 4.45 2.63
C LEU A 7 0.02 5.58 1.90
N VAL A 8 0.25 6.68 2.61
CA VAL A 8 0.97 7.82 2.06
C VAL A 8 2.36 7.84 2.68
N ARG A 9 3.39 7.77 1.83
CA ARG A 9 4.78 7.78 2.28
C ARG A 9 5.40 9.12 1.99
N TYR A 10 6.24 9.58 2.93
CA TYR A 10 6.90 10.88 2.83
C TYR A 10 8.23 10.75 2.11
N GLY A 11 8.71 11.88 1.56
CA GLY A 11 10.05 11.92 1.01
C GLY A 11 11.09 11.84 2.12
N GLU A 12 12.20 11.13 1.86
CA GLU A 12 13.23 10.91 2.87
C GLU A 12 13.86 12.20 3.39
N LEU A 13 14.05 13.17 2.51
CA LEU A 13 14.70 14.42 2.86
C LEU A 13 13.92 15.26 3.87
N THR A 14 12.63 14.95 4.03
CA THR A 14 11.76 15.72 4.91
C THR A 14 11.66 15.12 6.31
N LEU A 15 12.27 13.97 6.56
CA LEU A 15 12.13 13.26 7.82
C LEU A 15 13.32 13.40 8.75
N LYS A 16 14.17 14.42 8.57
CA LYS A 16 15.37 14.57 9.36
C LYS A 16 15.18 15.49 10.57
N GLY A 17 15.74 15.06 11.69
CA GLY A 17 15.90 15.89 12.87
C GLY A 17 14.63 16.21 13.62
N THR A 18 14.70 17.30 14.39
CA THR A 18 13.61 17.73 15.27
C THR A 18 12.43 18.31 14.51
N ASN A 19 12.61 18.64 13.24
CA ASN A 19 11.56 19.24 12.42
C ASN A 19 10.57 18.23 11.85
N ARG A 20 10.81 16.96 12.09
CA ARG A 20 9.94 15.90 11.56
C ARG A 20 8.49 16.07 11.96
N LYS A 21 8.25 16.30 13.24
CA LYS A 21 6.88 16.44 13.76
C LYS A 21 6.17 17.63 13.14
N ILE A 22 6.89 18.74 13.03
CA ILE A 22 6.34 19.96 12.42
C ILE A 22 6.00 19.70 10.96
N PHE A 23 6.90 19.03 10.24
CA PHE A 23 6.67 18.70 8.85
C PHE A 23 5.45 17.80 8.68
N ILE A 24 5.34 16.74 9.49
CA ILE A 24 4.22 15.82 9.40
C ILE A 24 2.89 16.49 9.68
N ASN A 25 2.86 17.37 10.69
CA ASN A 25 1.64 18.12 11.00
C ASN A 25 1.25 19.05 9.85
N GLN A 26 2.24 19.71 9.26
CA GLN A 26 1.97 20.59 8.12
C GLN A 26 1.50 19.80 6.90
N LEU A 27 2.11 18.64 6.64
CA LEU A 27 1.69 17.78 5.55
C LEU A 27 0.26 17.28 5.77
N LYS A 28 -0.07 16.91 7.00
CA LYS A 28 -1.41 16.50 7.35
C LYS A 28 -2.43 17.60 7.05
N ASP A 29 -2.10 18.84 7.40
CA ASP A 29 -2.97 19.98 7.11
C ASP A 29 -3.12 20.19 5.60
N ASN A 30 -2.02 20.06 4.86
CA ASN A 30 -2.04 20.22 3.41
C ASN A 30 -2.87 19.13 2.74
N VAL A 31 -2.78 17.91 3.25
CA VAL A 31 -3.60 16.80 2.76
C VAL A 31 -5.07 17.09 2.99
N LYS A 32 -5.43 17.50 4.20
CA LYS A 32 -6.82 17.82 4.51
C LYS A 32 -7.35 18.94 3.63
N ARG A 33 -6.52 19.95 3.39
CA ARG A 33 -6.91 21.07 2.54
C ARG A 33 -7.14 20.63 1.10
N ALA A 34 -6.27 19.75 0.58
CA ALA A 34 -6.40 19.23 -0.77
C ALA A 34 -7.68 18.43 -0.94
N LEU A 35 -8.19 17.83 0.14
CA LEU A 35 -9.34 16.96 0.10
C LEU A 35 -10.64 17.63 0.57
N ILE A 36 -10.61 18.94 0.84
CA ILE A 36 -11.77 19.65 1.42
C ILE A 36 -13.10 19.34 0.76
N PRO A 37 -13.24 19.33 -0.58
CA PRO A 37 -14.57 19.10 -1.16
C PRO A 37 -15.04 17.66 -1.03
N LEU A 38 -14.18 16.76 -0.61
CA LEU A 38 -14.48 15.33 -0.58
C LEU A 38 -14.85 14.90 0.84
N SER A 39 -15.51 13.74 0.92
CA SER A 39 -15.86 13.14 2.19
C SER A 39 -15.54 11.65 2.17
N GLY A 40 -15.78 10.98 3.27
CA GLY A 40 -15.57 9.54 3.34
C GLY A 40 -14.12 9.15 3.59
N TYR A 41 -13.34 10.02 4.18
CA TYR A 41 -11.96 9.72 4.51
C TYR A 41 -11.61 10.22 5.91
N HIS A 42 -10.57 9.60 6.48
CA HIS A 42 -10.03 10.03 7.77
C HIS A 42 -8.51 9.92 7.74
N VAL A 43 -7.81 10.98 8.07
CA VAL A 43 -6.35 11.07 7.99
C VAL A 43 -5.73 10.72 9.33
N LYS A 44 -4.81 9.74 9.33
CA LYS A 44 -4.06 9.35 10.52
C LYS A 44 -2.57 9.46 10.26
N GLY A 45 -1.93 10.45 10.88
CA GLY A 45 -0.49 10.63 10.76
C GLY A 45 0.26 9.70 11.69
N LYS A 46 1.30 9.08 11.17
CA LYS A 46 2.25 8.28 11.93
C LYS A 46 3.63 8.89 11.77
N ARG A 47 4.58 8.36 12.53
CA ARG A 47 5.91 8.94 12.57
C ARG A 47 6.61 8.93 11.21
N ASP A 48 6.44 7.84 10.45
CA ASP A 48 7.15 7.65 9.18
C ASP A 48 6.21 7.57 7.98
N ARG A 49 4.90 7.57 8.21
CA ARG A 49 3.91 7.41 7.15
C ARG A 49 2.56 7.94 7.60
N MET A 50 1.67 8.08 6.66
CA MET A 50 0.32 8.55 6.93
C MET A 50 -0.66 7.56 6.31
N TYR A 51 -1.70 7.21 7.06
CA TYR A 51 -2.78 6.37 6.55
C TYR A 51 -4.02 7.22 6.33
N ILE A 52 -4.71 6.96 5.25
CA ILE A 52 -6.00 7.58 5.00
C ILE A 52 -7.03 6.46 4.97
N GLU A 53 -7.87 6.42 6.00
CA GLU A 53 -8.97 5.46 6.07
C GLU A 53 -10.05 5.89 5.09
N LEU A 54 -10.62 4.92 4.40
CA LEU A 54 -11.62 5.17 3.37
C LEU A 54 -12.93 4.49 3.75
N SER A 55 -14.02 5.22 3.62
CA SER A 55 -15.35 4.64 3.78
C SER A 55 -15.80 4.08 2.42
N PRO A 56 -16.83 3.22 2.41
CA PRO A 56 -17.29 2.63 1.17
C PRO A 56 -17.72 3.63 0.10
N GLU A 57 -18.20 4.81 0.51
CA GLU A 57 -18.66 5.83 -0.42
C GLU A 57 -17.56 6.80 -0.87
N ALA A 58 -16.31 6.61 -0.42
CA ALA A 58 -15.22 7.50 -0.78
C ALA A 58 -14.88 7.38 -2.26
N ASP A 59 -14.63 8.51 -2.89
CA ASP A 59 -14.15 8.54 -4.28
C ASP A 59 -12.63 8.37 -4.27
N ILE A 60 -12.18 7.13 -4.32
CA ILE A 60 -10.77 6.79 -4.16
C ILE A 60 -9.92 7.41 -5.26
N ASN A 61 -10.39 7.37 -6.49
CA ASN A 61 -9.63 7.91 -7.62
C ASN A 61 -9.42 9.41 -7.49
N GLU A 62 -10.45 10.13 -7.08
CA GLU A 62 -10.34 11.57 -6.89
C GLU A 62 -9.41 11.89 -5.73
N ILE A 63 -9.48 11.12 -4.65
CA ILE A 63 -8.58 11.31 -3.50
C ILE A 63 -7.14 11.12 -3.93
N ILE A 64 -6.84 10.04 -4.64
CA ILE A 64 -5.48 9.78 -5.11
C ILE A 64 -4.99 10.89 -6.04
N GLN A 65 -5.84 11.33 -6.94
CA GLN A 65 -5.47 12.40 -7.88
C GLN A 65 -5.12 13.69 -7.15
N ARG A 66 -5.92 14.07 -6.17
CA ARG A 66 -5.66 15.28 -5.38
C ARG A 66 -4.40 15.16 -4.53
N LEU A 67 -4.20 14.00 -3.92
CA LEU A 67 -3.01 13.75 -3.09
C LEU A 67 -1.73 13.77 -3.90
N SER A 68 -1.78 13.35 -5.15
CA SER A 68 -0.59 13.31 -6.00
C SER A 68 0.00 14.68 -6.25
N LYS A 69 -0.78 15.72 -6.00
CA LYS A 69 -0.33 17.11 -6.18
C LYS A 69 0.21 17.74 -4.90
N VAL A 70 0.15 17.04 -3.79
CA VAL A 70 0.61 17.57 -2.50
C VAL A 70 2.12 17.41 -2.38
N TYR A 71 2.81 18.51 -2.15
CA TYR A 71 4.26 18.49 -1.99
C TYR A 71 4.67 17.69 -0.75
N GLY A 72 5.71 16.90 -0.88
CA GLY A 72 6.23 16.09 0.22
C GLY A 72 5.77 14.66 0.21
N ILE A 73 4.77 14.32 -0.59
CA ILE A 73 4.32 12.96 -0.73
C ILE A 73 5.19 12.24 -1.76
N LYS A 74 5.78 11.13 -1.34
CA LYS A 74 6.62 10.30 -2.21
C LYS A 74 5.81 9.27 -2.95
N SER A 75 4.88 8.60 -2.27
CA SER A 75 4.07 7.57 -2.88
C SER A 75 2.74 7.42 -2.16
N ILE A 76 1.77 6.89 -2.90
CA ILE A 76 0.44 6.59 -2.40
C ILE A 76 0.14 5.16 -2.82
N SER A 77 -0.16 4.30 -1.86
CA SER A 77 -0.39 2.88 -2.12
C SER A 77 -1.70 2.41 -1.51
N PRO A 78 -2.49 1.64 -2.25
CA PRO A 78 -3.71 1.05 -1.68
C PRO A 78 -3.36 -0.02 -0.66
N VAL A 79 -4.15 -0.08 0.41
CA VAL A 79 -3.91 -0.98 1.54
C VAL A 79 -5.22 -1.63 1.95
N ILE A 80 -5.14 -2.91 2.28
CA ILE A 80 -6.23 -3.63 2.92
C ILE A 80 -5.75 -4.03 4.31
N LYS A 81 -6.48 -3.59 5.34
CA LYS A 81 -6.20 -3.96 6.72
C LYS A 81 -7.09 -5.14 7.10
N ILE A 82 -6.50 -6.19 7.63
CA ILE A 82 -7.23 -7.40 7.97
C ILE A 82 -6.86 -7.89 9.36
N ASP A 83 -7.71 -8.77 9.89
CA ASP A 83 -7.41 -9.49 11.12
C ASP A 83 -6.31 -10.51 10.87
N LYS A 84 -5.68 -10.99 11.94
CA LYS A 84 -4.60 -12.00 11.84
C LYS A 84 -5.19 -13.37 11.51
N ASN A 85 -5.49 -13.57 10.24
CA ASN A 85 -6.10 -14.78 9.73
C ASN A 85 -5.45 -15.10 8.39
N GLU A 86 -4.92 -16.31 8.25
CA GLU A 86 -4.17 -16.73 7.06
C GLU A 86 -5.02 -16.65 5.80
N GLU A 87 -6.27 -17.09 5.88
CA GLU A 87 -7.15 -17.06 4.73
C GLU A 87 -7.44 -15.63 4.28
N LYS A 88 -7.63 -14.73 5.23
CA LYS A 88 -7.86 -13.32 4.90
C LYS A 88 -6.63 -12.68 4.26
N ILE A 89 -5.43 -13.11 4.66
CA ILE A 89 -4.21 -12.65 4.00
C ILE A 89 -4.25 -13.04 2.53
N ASN A 90 -4.52 -14.30 2.25
CA ASN A 90 -4.59 -14.78 0.87
C ASN A 90 -5.65 -14.03 0.07
N GLN A 91 -6.83 -13.86 0.64
CA GLN A 91 -7.91 -13.16 -0.03
C GLN A 91 -7.57 -11.71 -0.35
N SER A 92 -6.97 -11.01 0.60
CA SER A 92 -6.59 -9.61 0.38
C SER A 92 -5.53 -9.48 -0.71
N ALA A 93 -4.56 -10.38 -0.72
CA ALA A 93 -3.50 -10.35 -1.72
C ALA A 93 -4.06 -10.68 -3.12
N ILE A 94 -4.93 -11.68 -3.20
CA ILE A 94 -5.59 -12.03 -4.45
C ILE A 94 -6.40 -10.83 -4.97
N GLN A 95 -7.12 -10.18 -4.07
CA GLN A 95 -7.93 -9.02 -4.43
C GLN A 95 -7.08 -7.88 -5.00
N LEU A 96 -5.95 -7.59 -4.37
CA LEU A 96 -5.03 -6.57 -4.89
C LEU A 96 -4.46 -6.96 -6.26
N SER A 97 -4.18 -8.25 -6.46
CA SER A 97 -3.57 -8.72 -7.69
C SER A 97 -4.53 -8.67 -8.88
N GLN A 98 -5.82 -8.58 -8.65
CA GLN A 98 -6.81 -8.55 -9.73
C GLN A 98 -6.70 -7.30 -10.59
N ASN A 99 -6.05 -6.26 -10.10
CA ASN A 99 -5.82 -5.04 -10.86
C ASN A 99 -4.50 -5.04 -11.62
N PHE A 100 -3.72 -6.09 -11.50
CA PHE A 100 -2.43 -6.16 -12.20
C PHE A 100 -2.66 -6.38 -13.69
N GLU A 101 -1.85 -5.74 -14.50
CA GLU A 101 -1.96 -5.88 -15.93
C GLU A 101 -1.63 -7.30 -16.37
N LYS A 102 -2.37 -7.76 -17.38
CA LYS A 102 -2.15 -9.08 -17.97
C LYS A 102 -0.74 -9.18 -18.52
N GLY A 103 -0.06 -10.26 -18.21
CA GLY A 103 1.32 -10.47 -18.64
C GLY A 103 2.35 -9.80 -17.76
N SER A 104 1.94 -9.14 -16.69
CA SER A 104 2.88 -8.50 -15.78
C SER A 104 3.47 -9.49 -14.79
N THR A 105 4.46 -9.01 -14.05
CA THR A 105 5.14 -9.81 -13.03
C THR A 105 4.93 -9.21 -11.64
N PHE A 106 5.07 -10.05 -10.63
CA PHE A 106 4.91 -9.59 -9.26
C PHE A 106 5.83 -10.37 -8.32
N LYS A 107 5.97 -9.85 -7.12
CA LYS A 107 6.55 -10.60 -6.01
C LYS A 107 5.78 -10.31 -4.74
N VAL A 108 5.90 -11.21 -3.78
CA VAL A 108 5.33 -11.04 -2.44
C VAL A 108 6.49 -10.85 -1.48
N ASP A 109 6.42 -9.78 -0.70
CA ASP A 109 7.39 -9.48 0.34
C ASP A 109 6.67 -9.44 1.67
N VAL A 110 7.29 -9.98 2.73
CA VAL A 110 6.66 -10.06 4.04
C VAL A 110 7.56 -9.39 5.07
N LYS A 111 6.98 -8.50 5.85
CA LYS A 111 7.62 -7.93 7.02
C LYS A 111 6.87 -8.39 8.24
N ARG A 112 7.51 -9.19 9.07
CA ARG A 112 6.88 -9.76 10.25
C ARG A 112 7.36 -9.02 11.49
N VAL A 113 6.61 -8.02 11.92
CA VAL A 113 6.89 -7.27 13.14
C VAL A 113 6.44 -8.09 14.35
N ASP A 114 5.28 -8.73 14.25
CA ASP A 114 4.80 -9.66 15.28
C ASP A 114 5.36 -11.04 15.00
N LYS A 115 6.41 -11.39 15.71
CA LYS A 115 7.11 -12.66 15.51
C LYS A 115 6.40 -13.85 16.11
N SER A 116 5.31 -13.63 16.83
CA SER A 116 4.49 -14.71 17.37
C SER A 116 3.51 -15.28 16.36
N PHE A 117 3.39 -14.66 15.18
CA PHE A 117 2.50 -15.16 14.14
C PHE A 117 2.97 -16.54 13.69
N ARG A 118 2.00 -17.45 13.45
CA ARG A 118 2.27 -18.86 13.21
C ARG A 118 3.20 -19.12 12.02
N LEU A 119 2.99 -18.40 10.93
CA LEU A 119 3.80 -18.59 9.72
C LEU A 119 5.00 -17.64 9.74
N ASP A 120 6.16 -18.15 9.35
CA ASP A 120 7.32 -17.29 9.22
C ASP A 120 7.27 -16.57 7.87
N THR A 121 8.25 -15.70 7.66
CA THR A 121 8.32 -14.86 6.45
C THR A 121 8.29 -15.70 5.18
N TYR A 122 9.11 -16.72 5.13
CA TYR A 122 9.26 -17.54 3.94
C TYR A 122 7.99 -18.34 3.64
N GLU A 123 7.43 -18.96 4.67
CA GLU A 123 6.20 -19.73 4.54
C GLU A 123 5.07 -18.85 4.02
N LEU A 124 4.95 -17.66 4.57
CA LEU A 124 3.88 -16.73 4.18
C LEU A 124 4.06 -16.25 2.73
N GLN A 125 5.29 -15.96 2.32
CA GLN A 125 5.58 -15.58 0.95
C GLN A 125 5.15 -16.66 -0.03
N ARG A 126 5.49 -17.89 0.27
CA ARG A 126 5.15 -19.03 -0.60
C ARG A 126 3.65 -19.24 -0.67
N GLN A 127 3.00 -19.20 0.48
CA GLN A 127 1.55 -19.43 0.55
C GLN A 127 0.78 -18.38 -0.24
N VAL A 128 1.12 -17.12 -0.03
CA VAL A 128 0.41 -16.01 -0.68
C VAL A 128 0.70 -15.99 -2.18
N GLY A 129 1.96 -16.17 -2.56
CA GLY A 129 2.33 -16.21 -3.96
C GLY A 129 1.60 -17.34 -4.70
N GLY A 130 1.53 -18.51 -4.08
CA GLY A 130 0.81 -19.63 -4.67
C GLY A 130 -0.68 -19.37 -4.80
N ALA A 131 -1.27 -18.72 -3.79
CA ALA A 131 -2.69 -18.40 -3.84
C ALA A 131 -3.01 -17.42 -4.98
N ILE A 132 -2.15 -16.42 -5.17
CA ILE A 132 -2.32 -15.46 -6.25
C ILE A 132 -2.24 -16.14 -7.61
N LEU A 133 -1.22 -16.97 -7.81
CA LEU A 133 -1.03 -17.66 -9.10
C LEU A 133 -2.17 -18.61 -9.41
N LYS A 134 -2.74 -19.24 -8.40
CA LYS A 134 -3.86 -20.14 -8.59
C LYS A 134 -5.10 -19.42 -9.12
N GLU A 135 -5.33 -18.20 -8.63
CA GLU A 135 -6.50 -17.42 -9.00
C GLU A 135 -6.28 -16.54 -10.24
N ASN A 136 -5.03 -16.25 -10.57
CA ASN A 136 -4.73 -15.34 -11.68
C ASN A 136 -3.53 -15.90 -12.45
N ASN A 137 -3.81 -16.64 -13.51
CA ASN A 137 -2.76 -17.27 -14.30
C ASN A 137 -2.20 -16.39 -15.41
N ASN A 138 -2.62 -15.12 -15.46
CA ASN A 138 -2.13 -14.17 -16.46
C ASN A 138 -0.92 -13.39 -15.99
N ILE A 139 -0.45 -13.65 -14.77
CA ILE A 139 0.71 -12.98 -14.19
C ILE A 139 1.70 -14.03 -13.71
N THR A 140 2.96 -13.63 -13.57
CA THR A 140 4.02 -14.54 -13.13
C THR A 140 4.87 -13.88 -12.07
N VAL A 141 5.68 -14.68 -11.37
CA VAL A 141 6.54 -14.18 -10.31
C VAL A 141 7.89 -13.76 -10.88
N ASN A 142 8.37 -12.60 -10.47
CA ASN A 142 9.72 -12.12 -10.78
C ASN A 142 10.27 -11.42 -9.55
N VAL A 143 11.18 -12.08 -8.84
CA VAL A 143 11.70 -11.58 -7.57
C VAL A 143 12.63 -10.39 -7.76
N LYS A 144 13.37 -10.40 -8.86
CA LYS A 144 14.40 -9.37 -9.08
C LYS A 144 13.86 -8.07 -9.62
N ASN A 145 12.91 -8.15 -10.53
CA ASN A 145 12.44 -6.95 -11.23
C ASN A 145 10.94 -7.03 -11.50
N PRO A 146 10.13 -7.07 -10.44
CA PRO A 146 8.68 -7.19 -10.62
C PRO A 146 8.04 -5.89 -11.06
N ASP A 147 6.93 -6.01 -11.78
CA ASP A 147 6.10 -4.84 -12.09
C ASP A 147 5.31 -4.39 -10.88
N TYR A 148 4.89 -5.35 -10.04
CA TYR A 148 4.12 -5.07 -8.84
C TYR A 148 4.72 -5.81 -7.66
N GLU A 149 4.58 -5.20 -6.50
CA GLU A 149 5.01 -5.84 -5.26
C GLU A 149 3.86 -5.83 -4.27
N ILE A 150 3.51 -6.99 -3.75
CA ILE A 150 2.54 -7.09 -2.67
C ILE A 150 3.33 -7.27 -1.39
N LYS A 151 3.20 -6.33 -0.49
CA LYS A 151 3.87 -6.37 0.79
C LYS A 151 2.87 -6.67 1.89
N ILE A 152 3.21 -7.65 2.72
CA ILE A 152 2.38 -8.04 3.84
C ILE A 152 3.12 -7.68 5.11
N GLU A 153 2.52 -6.80 5.92
CA GLU A 153 3.09 -6.41 7.20
C GLU A 153 2.28 -7.04 8.32
N VAL A 154 2.90 -7.96 9.05
CA VAL A 154 2.25 -8.61 10.18
C VAL A 154 2.63 -7.84 11.43
N ARG A 155 1.70 -7.05 11.95
CA ARG A 155 1.91 -6.22 13.12
C ARG A 155 1.15 -6.79 14.31
N MET A 156 1.34 -6.21 15.47
CA MET A 156 0.73 -6.75 16.69
C MET A 156 -0.79 -6.72 16.66
N GLY A 157 -1.37 -5.65 16.16
CA GLY A 157 -2.83 -5.50 16.20
C GLY A 157 -3.57 -5.89 14.92
N ALA A 158 -2.85 -6.02 13.81
CA ALA A 158 -3.49 -6.29 12.53
C ALA A 158 -2.45 -6.64 11.47
N ILE A 159 -2.93 -7.07 10.32
CA ILE A 159 -2.08 -7.31 9.15
C ILE A 159 -2.47 -6.31 8.07
N TYR A 160 -1.48 -5.74 7.41
CA TYR A 160 -1.68 -4.79 6.32
C TYR A 160 -1.13 -5.39 5.05
N THR A 161 -1.96 -5.44 4.03
CA THR A 161 -1.57 -5.90 2.70
C THR A 161 -1.54 -4.69 1.77
N VAL A 162 -0.37 -4.40 1.21
CA VAL A 162 -0.13 -3.19 0.42
C VAL A 162 0.31 -3.58 -0.98
N SER A 163 -0.19 -2.87 -1.97
CA SER A 163 0.23 -3.08 -3.35
C SER A 163 1.06 -1.90 -3.83
N TYR A 164 2.28 -2.17 -4.27
CA TYR A 164 3.17 -1.18 -4.87
C TYR A 164 3.31 -1.46 -6.35
N THR A 165 3.31 -0.40 -7.16
CA THR A 165 3.57 -0.49 -8.58
C THR A 165 4.98 0.02 -8.85
N HIS A 166 5.80 -0.78 -9.52
CA HIS A 166 7.15 -0.38 -9.91
C HIS A 166 7.11 0.12 -11.35
N LEU A 167 7.36 1.42 -11.54
CA LEU A 167 7.37 2.00 -12.86
C LEU A 167 8.65 1.61 -13.59
N ARG A 168 8.49 1.22 -14.83
CA ARG A 168 9.63 0.94 -15.69
C ARG A 168 10.13 2.24 -16.29
N ALA A 169 11.42 2.27 -16.64
CA ALA A 169 12.04 3.46 -17.19
C ALA A 169 11.31 3.99 -18.42
N HIS A 170 10.84 3.10 -19.29
CA HIS A 170 10.17 3.53 -20.50
C HIS A 170 8.79 4.13 -20.26
N GLU A 171 8.17 3.84 -19.13
CA GLU A 171 6.85 4.38 -18.78
C GLU A 171 6.93 5.83 -18.35
N THR A 172 8.06 6.24 -17.80
CA THR A 172 8.20 7.59 -17.29
C THR A 172 8.44 8.63 -18.39
N ARG A 173 8.58 8.18 -19.62
CA ARG A 173 8.86 9.08 -20.74
C ARG A 173 7.64 9.51 -21.53
N HIS A 174 6.49 9.13 -21.09
CA HIS A 174 5.25 9.43 -21.82
C HIS A 174 4.65 10.78 -21.50
N ASP A 175 5.34 11.55 -20.81
CA ASP A 175 4.82 12.84 -20.37
C ASP A 175 4.76 13.91 -21.44
#